data_7dc6495ff1316b15c3f31e5b2c437f85
#
_entry.id   7dc6495ff1316b15c3f31e5b2c437f85
#
_cell.length_a   1.000
_cell.length_b   1.000
_cell.length_c   1.000
_cell.angle_alpha   90.00
_cell.angle_beta   90.00
_cell.angle_gamma   90.00
#
_symmetry.space_group_name_H-M   'P 1'
#
loop_
_entity.id
_entity.type
_entity.pdbx_description
1 polymer ?
#
loop_
_entity_poly.entity_id
_entity_poly.type
_entity_poly.pdbx_seq_one_letter_code
_entity_poly.pdbx_strand_id
1 'polypeptide(L)'
;MKRVFAIVFSVVFVFAAVVPAFAVSAATKTETYTEYYDDGSYTVVTITETPVINGARAESKTKSGTKTSKYYDSADKLQWTATVDGTFTYNGSSATCTSSTVYHEILSSKWKCHSEVASKSGNTARGDFEFYLYTLALIHINTREAHPVLTCSASGVLS
;
A
#
# COMPACT_ATOMS: atom_id res chain seq x y z
N MET A 1 -58.01 -39.19 51.99
CA MET A 1 -57.21 -39.28 50.78
C MET A 1 -56.64 -37.93 50.49
N LYS A 2 -55.36 -37.69 50.81
CA LYS A 2 -54.70 -36.37 50.56
C LYS A 2 -54.00 -36.47 49.24
N ARG A 3 -54.37 -35.62 48.24
CA ARG A 3 -53.68 -35.53 46.95
C ARG A 3 -52.59 -34.49 47.08
N VAL A 4 -51.32 -34.92 46.90
CA VAL A 4 -50.13 -34.03 46.84
C VAL A 4 -49.92 -33.60 45.38
N PHE A 5 -50.04 -32.32 45.11
CA PHE A 5 -49.66 -31.75 43.79
C PHE A 5 -48.18 -31.42 43.80
N ALA A 6 -47.40 -32.14 43.01
CA ALA A 6 -46.02 -31.79 42.77
C ALA A 6 -45.94 -30.70 41.64
N ILE A 7 -45.46 -29.50 41.99
CA ILE A 7 -45.19 -28.43 41.02
C ILE A 7 -43.74 -28.64 40.57
N VAL A 8 -43.58 -29.01 39.29
CA VAL A 8 -42.27 -29.10 38.62
C VAL A 8 -41.91 -27.71 38.11
N PHE A 9 -40.94 -27.03 38.73
CA PHE A 9 -40.35 -25.82 38.21
C PHE A 9 -39.32 -26.19 37.12
N SER A 10 -39.67 -25.96 35.86
CA SER A 10 -38.73 -26.05 34.74
C SER A 10 -37.91 -24.77 34.65
N VAL A 11 -36.66 -24.82 35.07
CA VAL A 11 -35.70 -23.72 34.89
C VAL A 11 -35.13 -23.79 33.47
N VAL A 12 -35.59 -22.94 32.58
CA VAL A 12 -35.00 -22.79 31.22
C VAL A 12 -33.73 -21.94 31.33
N PHE A 13 -32.58 -22.58 31.25
CA PHE A 13 -31.32 -21.88 31.08
C PHE A 13 -31.20 -21.39 29.63
N VAL A 14 -31.38 -20.10 29.39
CA VAL A 14 -31.02 -19.48 28.13
C VAL A 14 -29.51 -19.25 28.13
N PHE A 15 -28.77 -20.12 27.45
CA PHE A 15 -27.36 -19.87 27.14
C PHE A 15 -27.30 -18.79 26.04
N ALA A 16 -26.99 -17.56 26.42
CA ALA A 16 -26.57 -16.56 25.47
C ALA A 16 -25.18 -16.97 24.96
N ALA A 17 -25.09 -17.54 23.75
CA ALA A 17 -23.86 -17.79 23.07
C ALA A 17 -23.25 -16.42 22.70
N VAL A 18 -22.23 -15.97 23.43
CA VAL A 18 -21.37 -14.87 23.06
C VAL A 18 -20.53 -15.37 21.90
N VAL A 19 -20.94 -15.07 20.67
CA VAL A 19 -20.12 -15.30 19.48
C VAL A 19 -19.00 -14.27 19.52
N PRO A 20 -17.71 -14.66 19.65
CA PRO A 20 -16.63 -13.70 19.55
C PRO A 20 -16.65 -13.10 18.14
N ALA A 21 -16.80 -11.79 18.03
CA ALA A 21 -16.64 -11.08 16.78
C ALA A 21 -15.15 -11.19 16.40
N PHE A 22 -14.82 -12.15 15.53
CA PHE A 22 -13.51 -12.19 14.90
C PHE A 22 -13.40 -10.93 14.07
N ALA A 23 -12.47 -10.04 14.47
CA ALA A 23 -12.06 -8.93 13.63
C ALA A 23 -11.47 -9.55 12.35
N VAL A 24 -12.20 -9.47 11.26
CA VAL A 24 -11.66 -9.81 9.94
C VAL A 24 -10.57 -8.79 9.66
N SER A 25 -9.32 -9.19 9.86
CA SER A 25 -8.17 -8.41 9.39
C SER A 25 -8.28 -8.37 7.87
N ALA A 26 -8.58 -7.21 7.32
CA ALA A 26 -8.60 -7.03 5.88
C ALA A 26 -7.20 -7.35 5.34
N ALA A 27 -7.11 -8.33 4.44
CA ALA A 27 -5.84 -8.75 3.87
C ALA A 27 -5.21 -7.59 3.05
N THR A 28 -3.93 -7.37 3.22
CA THR A 28 -3.15 -6.46 2.38
C THR A 28 -3.12 -7.03 0.96
N LYS A 29 -3.62 -6.26 -0.01
CA LYS A 29 -3.52 -6.62 -1.42
C LYS A 29 -2.19 -6.14 -1.98
N THR A 30 -1.47 -7.00 -2.68
CA THR A 30 -0.20 -6.67 -3.33
C THR A 30 -0.23 -7.10 -4.79
N GLU A 31 0.16 -6.20 -5.69
CA GLU A 31 0.34 -6.46 -7.11
C GLU A 31 1.80 -6.15 -7.47
N THR A 32 2.42 -6.99 -8.33
CA THR A 32 3.82 -6.82 -8.72
C THR A 32 3.98 -7.07 -10.21
N TYR A 33 4.80 -6.23 -10.88
CA TYR A 33 5.22 -6.42 -12.26
C TYR A 33 6.68 -5.99 -12.44
N THR A 34 7.31 -6.39 -13.57
CA THR A 34 8.73 -6.11 -13.85
C THR A 34 8.87 -5.40 -15.20
N GLU A 35 9.71 -4.37 -15.24
CA GLU A 35 10.09 -3.61 -16.42
C GLU A 35 11.58 -3.86 -16.70
N TYR A 36 11.93 -4.32 -17.93
CA TYR A 36 13.29 -4.62 -18.34
C TYR A 36 13.87 -3.50 -19.21
N TYR A 37 15.18 -3.26 -19.06
CA TYR A 37 15.93 -2.30 -19.87
C TYR A 37 16.90 -3.00 -20.82
N ASP A 38 17.34 -2.31 -21.87
CA ASP A 38 18.21 -2.86 -22.92
C ASP A 38 19.60 -3.28 -22.40
N ASP A 39 20.05 -2.70 -21.27
CA ASP A 39 21.33 -3.05 -20.63
C ASP A 39 21.26 -4.27 -19.71
N GLY A 40 20.12 -4.99 -19.71
CA GLY A 40 19.87 -6.16 -18.89
C GLY A 40 19.51 -5.84 -17.43
N SER A 41 19.48 -4.58 -17.05
CA SER A 41 18.94 -4.15 -15.75
C SER A 41 17.40 -4.19 -15.78
N TYR A 42 16.75 -4.13 -14.62
CA TYR A 42 15.29 -4.12 -14.54
C TYR A 42 14.77 -3.45 -13.27
N THR A 43 13.51 -3.09 -13.32
CA THR A 43 12.77 -2.54 -12.17
C THR A 43 11.60 -3.46 -11.82
N VAL A 44 11.51 -3.86 -10.56
CA VAL A 44 10.35 -4.54 -10.00
C VAL A 44 9.46 -3.51 -9.33
N VAL A 45 8.23 -3.36 -9.83
CA VAL A 45 7.25 -2.43 -9.28
C VAL A 45 6.24 -3.21 -8.45
N THR A 46 6.03 -2.77 -7.21
CA THR A 46 5.08 -3.38 -6.29
C THR A 46 4.08 -2.33 -5.80
N ILE A 47 2.79 -2.65 -5.91
CA ILE A 47 1.70 -1.85 -5.34
C ILE A 47 1.17 -2.60 -4.13
N THR A 48 1.12 -1.93 -2.98
CA THR A 48 0.61 -2.50 -1.74
C THR A 48 -0.53 -1.64 -1.22
N GLU A 49 -1.71 -2.23 -1.05
CA GLU A 49 -2.87 -1.57 -0.45
C GLU A 49 -2.87 -1.81 1.07
N THR A 50 -2.95 -0.73 1.83
CA THR A 50 -3.14 -0.82 3.29
C THR A 50 -4.63 -0.77 3.60
N PRO A 51 -5.19 -1.80 4.25
CA PRO A 51 -6.60 -1.80 4.63
C PRO A 51 -6.86 -0.68 5.64
N VAL A 52 -7.85 0.15 5.37
CA VAL A 52 -8.35 1.13 6.35
C VAL A 52 -9.66 0.61 6.92
N ILE A 53 -9.73 0.48 8.25
CA ILE A 53 -10.96 0.12 8.95
C ILE A 53 -11.84 1.37 8.96
N ASN A 54 -12.78 1.43 8.02
CA ASN A 54 -13.78 2.50 7.97
C ASN A 54 -14.96 2.13 8.88
N GLY A 55 -15.37 3.04 9.75
CA GLY A 55 -16.63 2.91 10.50
C GLY A 55 -17.82 2.80 9.53
N ALA A 56 -18.80 1.99 9.88
CA ALA A 56 -19.91 1.53 9.02
C ALA A 56 -20.87 2.61 8.46
N ARG A 57 -20.57 3.91 8.55
CA ARG A 57 -21.51 5.02 8.23
C ARG A 57 -20.92 6.22 7.48
N ALA A 58 -19.70 6.14 6.96
CA ALA A 58 -19.11 7.28 6.23
C ALA A 58 -19.58 7.29 4.76
N GLU A 59 -20.11 8.43 4.28
CA GLU A 59 -20.43 8.68 2.87
C GLU A 59 -19.18 8.60 1.98
N SER A 60 -18.00 8.86 2.54
CA SER A 60 -16.70 8.69 1.89
C SER A 60 -15.84 7.71 2.68
N LYS A 61 -15.11 6.87 1.94
CA LYS A 61 -14.14 5.91 2.46
C LYS A 61 -12.73 6.43 2.24
N THR A 62 -11.81 6.04 3.11
CA THR A 62 -10.38 6.36 2.96
C THR A 62 -9.61 5.09 2.63
N LYS A 63 -8.59 5.19 1.81
CA LYS A 63 -7.64 4.12 1.51
C LYS A 63 -6.24 4.70 1.40
N SER A 64 -5.26 3.95 1.88
CA SER A 64 -3.84 4.26 1.69
C SER A 64 -3.15 3.11 0.99
N GLY A 65 -2.07 3.42 0.32
CA GLY A 65 -1.21 2.42 -0.30
C GLY A 65 0.10 3.01 -0.76
N THR A 66 0.99 2.11 -1.17
CA THR A 66 2.33 2.43 -1.63
C THR A 66 2.55 1.88 -3.03
N LYS A 67 3.36 2.57 -3.82
CA LYS A 67 3.94 2.03 -5.05
C LYS A 67 5.45 2.17 -4.97
N THR A 68 6.13 1.03 -4.95
CA THR A 68 7.58 0.93 -4.82
C THR A 68 8.21 0.40 -6.10
N SER A 69 9.18 1.13 -6.62
CA SER A 69 10.07 0.72 -7.72
C SER A 69 11.39 0.26 -7.12
N LYS A 70 11.79 -0.99 -7.38
CA LYS A 70 13.07 -1.60 -6.95
C LYS A 70 13.95 -1.81 -8.18
N TYR A 71 15.05 -1.08 -8.28
CA TYR A 71 15.96 -1.18 -9.43
C TYR A 71 17.07 -2.20 -9.17
N TYR A 72 17.23 -3.13 -10.09
CA TYR A 72 18.25 -4.16 -10.11
C TYR A 72 19.19 -3.98 -11.29
N ASP A 73 20.47 -4.18 -11.08
CA ASP A 73 21.44 -4.25 -12.17
C ASP A 73 21.34 -5.59 -12.94
N SER A 74 22.10 -5.73 -14.03
CA SER A 74 22.15 -6.94 -14.86
C SER A 74 22.74 -8.18 -14.15
N ALA A 75 23.26 -8.03 -12.92
CA ALA A 75 23.73 -9.09 -12.05
C ALA A 75 22.76 -9.42 -10.92
N ASP A 76 21.46 -9.05 -11.05
CA ASP A 76 20.38 -9.26 -10.09
C ASP A 76 20.64 -8.61 -8.72
N LYS A 77 21.46 -7.56 -8.66
CA LYS A 77 21.75 -6.84 -7.44
C LYS A 77 20.82 -5.65 -7.30
N LEU A 78 20.06 -5.59 -6.21
CA LEU A 78 19.24 -4.43 -5.85
C LEU A 78 20.14 -3.22 -5.58
N GLN A 79 19.93 -2.13 -6.29
CA GLN A 79 20.73 -0.92 -6.25
C GLN A 79 20.08 0.19 -5.40
N TRP A 80 18.79 0.41 -5.60
CA TRP A 80 18.00 1.39 -4.86
C TRP A 80 16.50 1.07 -4.94
N THR A 81 15.74 1.70 -4.06
CA THR A 81 14.27 1.71 -4.08
C THR A 81 13.75 3.14 -4.13
N ALA A 82 12.61 3.33 -4.79
CA ALA A 82 11.88 4.60 -4.85
C ALA A 82 10.41 4.32 -4.55
N THR A 83 9.85 4.97 -3.55
CA THR A 83 8.48 4.71 -3.09
C THR A 83 7.67 6.00 -3.02
N VAL A 84 6.43 5.94 -3.51
CA VAL A 84 5.39 6.92 -3.25
C VAL A 84 4.33 6.30 -2.35
N ASP A 85 3.96 7.02 -1.28
CA ASP A 85 2.80 6.73 -0.44
C ASP A 85 1.68 7.67 -0.81
N GLY A 86 0.48 7.12 -1.00
CA GLY A 86 -0.73 7.86 -1.29
C GLY A 86 -1.85 7.57 -0.29
N THR A 87 -2.54 8.61 0.16
CA THR A 87 -3.81 8.50 0.87
C THR A 87 -4.92 9.12 0.04
N PHE A 88 -6.02 8.41 -0.08
CA PHE A 88 -7.13 8.75 -0.96
C PHE A 88 -8.45 8.68 -0.23
N THR A 89 -9.37 9.59 -0.56
CA THR A 89 -10.79 9.47 -0.24
C THR A 89 -11.58 9.10 -1.49
N TYR A 90 -12.58 8.24 -1.36
CA TYR A 90 -13.43 7.80 -2.48
C TYR A 90 -14.85 7.50 -2.02
N ASN A 91 -15.84 7.61 -2.92
CA ASN A 91 -17.27 7.52 -2.60
C ASN A 91 -18.08 6.70 -3.60
N GLY A 92 -17.45 5.98 -4.52
CA GLY A 92 -18.11 5.23 -5.59
C GLY A 92 -18.30 6.03 -6.89
N SER A 93 -18.27 7.36 -6.83
CA SER A 93 -18.42 8.25 -8.00
C SER A 93 -17.12 8.99 -8.33
N SER A 94 -16.30 9.27 -7.33
CA SER A 94 -15.02 9.96 -7.46
C SER A 94 -14.01 9.46 -6.44
N ALA A 95 -12.74 9.77 -6.69
CA ALA A 95 -11.65 9.63 -5.75
C ALA A 95 -10.76 10.87 -5.76
N THR A 96 -10.15 11.18 -4.63
CA THR A 96 -9.25 12.32 -4.48
C THR A 96 -8.04 11.92 -3.65
N CYS A 97 -6.84 12.24 -4.11
CA CYS A 97 -5.61 12.08 -3.34
C CYS A 97 -5.52 13.18 -2.28
N THR A 98 -5.52 12.80 -1.02
CA THR A 98 -5.45 13.73 0.12
C THR A 98 -4.03 13.94 0.60
N SER A 99 -3.15 12.92 0.46
CA SER A 99 -1.73 13.00 0.81
C SER A 99 -0.88 12.25 -0.21
N SER A 100 0.30 12.78 -0.50
CA SER A 100 1.37 12.12 -1.25
C SER A 100 2.69 12.40 -0.55
N THR A 101 3.44 11.35 -0.24
CA THR A 101 4.80 11.42 0.31
C THR A 101 5.71 10.47 -0.44
N VAL A 102 7.01 10.76 -0.43
CA VAL A 102 8.01 9.94 -1.12
C VAL A 102 9.16 9.60 -0.18
N TYR A 103 9.80 8.48 -0.43
CA TYR A 103 11.06 8.09 0.21
C TYR A 103 11.82 7.10 -0.68
N HIS A 104 13.13 7.04 -0.46
CA HIS A 104 14.00 6.12 -1.16
C HIS A 104 14.96 5.40 -0.21
N GLU A 105 15.54 4.33 -0.70
CA GLU A 105 16.63 3.62 -0.02
C GLU A 105 17.75 3.36 -1.05
N ILE A 106 18.99 3.65 -0.67
CA ILE A 106 20.19 3.36 -1.49
C ILE A 106 20.90 2.13 -0.90
N LEU A 107 21.00 1.07 -1.70
CA LEU A 107 21.63 -0.19 -1.29
C LEU A 107 23.04 -0.37 -1.87
N SER A 108 23.36 0.40 -2.91
CA SER A 108 24.70 0.39 -3.54
C SER A 108 25.39 1.73 -3.33
N SER A 109 26.58 1.73 -2.75
CA SER A 109 27.38 2.94 -2.50
C SER A 109 27.75 3.74 -3.76
N LYS A 110 27.59 3.14 -4.95
CA LYS A 110 27.81 3.80 -6.24
C LYS A 110 26.67 4.73 -6.64
N TRP A 111 25.49 4.55 -6.08
CA TRP A 111 24.32 5.36 -6.37
C TRP A 111 24.09 6.43 -5.32
N LYS A 112 23.52 7.55 -5.74
CA LYS A 112 23.01 8.62 -4.86
C LYS A 112 21.68 9.13 -5.41
N CYS A 113 20.75 9.41 -4.52
CA CYS A 113 19.56 10.17 -4.89
C CYS A 113 19.95 11.63 -5.02
N HIS A 114 19.72 12.21 -6.20
CA HIS A 114 19.97 13.61 -6.50
C HIS A 114 18.74 14.46 -6.21
N SER A 115 17.57 13.94 -6.53
CA SER A 115 16.29 14.62 -6.33
C SER A 115 15.20 13.61 -5.95
N GLU A 116 14.32 14.01 -5.03
CA GLU A 116 13.04 13.35 -4.77
C GLU A 116 11.95 14.40 -4.53
N VAL A 117 10.84 14.30 -5.24
CA VAL A 117 9.73 15.23 -5.15
C VAL A 117 8.41 14.48 -5.10
N ALA A 118 7.59 14.80 -4.09
CA ALA A 118 6.21 14.32 -4.01
C ALA A 118 5.26 15.31 -4.65
N SER A 119 4.29 14.82 -5.41
CA SER A 119 3.20 15.63 -5.94
C SER A 119 1.88 14.88 -5.90
N LYS A 120 0.75 15.61 -5.93
CA LYS A 120 -0.58 15.01 -6.02
C LYS A 120 -1.48 15.84 -6.93
N SER A 121 -2.37 15.17 -7.67
CA SER A 121 -3.35 15.83 -8.52
C SER A 121 -4.57 14.91 -8.71
N GLY A 122 -5.77 15.43 -8.51
CA GLY A 122 -6.99 14.65 -8.63
C GLY A 122 -6.94 13.41 -7.73
N ASN A 123 -7.03 12.24 -8.34
CA ASN A 123 -6.98 10.94 -7.67
C ASN A 123 -5.58 10.26 -7.72
N THR A 124 -4.52 11.04 -7.93
CA THR A 124 -3.16 10.53 -8.18
C THR A 124 -2.18 11.08 -7.16
N ALA A 125 -1.36 10.19 -6.59
CA ALA A 125 -0.12 10.48 -5.87
C ALA A 125 1.06 10.12 -6.79
N ARG A 126 2.09 10.98 -6.86
CA ARG A 126 3.25 10.80 -7.72
C ARG A 126 4.53 11.10 -6.96
N GLY A 127 5.53 10.27 -7.18
CA GLY A 127 6.93 10.51 -6.82
C GLY A 127 7.77 10.72 -8.07
N ASP A 128 8.65 11.71 -8.04
CA ASP A 128 9.65 11.94 -9.07
C ASP A 128 11.03 11.86 -8.42
N PHE A 129 11.85 10.92 -8.89
CA PHE A 129 13.16 10.63 -8.34
C PHE A 129 14.20 10.69 -9.45
N GLU A 130 15.40 11.18 -9.11
CA GLU A 130 16.57 11.16 -9.96
C GLU A 130 17.74 10.53 -9.19
N PHE A 131 18.31 9.46 -9.75
CA PHE A 131 19.43 8.73 -9.17
C PHE A 131 20.65 8.83 -10.05
N TYR A 132 21.79 9.21 -9.44
CA TYR A 132 23.08 9.33 -10.12
C TYR A 132 23.98 8.14 -9.77
N LEU A 133 24.55 7.53 -10.82
CA LEU A 133 25.57 6.49 -10.70
C LEU A 133 26.96 7.13 -10.79
N TYR A 134 27.82 6.80 -9.84
CA TYR A 134 29.17 7.29 -9.75
C TYR A 134 30.21 6.17 -9.92
N THR A 135 31.37 6.50 -10.48
CA THR A 135 32.58 5.65 -10.40
C THR A 135 33.17 5.68 -9.00
N LEU A 136 34.17 4.80 -8.74
CA LEU A 136 34.99 4.84 -7.51
C LEU A 136 35.73 6.18 -7.33
N ALA A 137 36.02 6.90 -8.42
CA ALA A 137 36.61 8.24 -8.40
C ALA A 137 35.59 9.35 -8.25
N LEU A 138 34.33 9.05 -7.89
CA LEU A 138 33.23 9.98 -7.75
C LEU A 138 32.88 10.77 -9.01
N ILE A 139 33.15 10.19 -10.18
CA ILE A 139 32.73 10.78 -11.47
C ILE A 139 31.31 10.27 -11.77
N HIS A 140 30.37 11.18 -11.99
CA HIS A 140 29.02 10.84 -12.45
C HIS A 140 29.08 10.25 -13.86
N ILE A 141 28.48 9.07 -14.05
CA ILE A 141 28.55 8.30 -15.31
C ILE A 141 27.19 7.93 -15.88
N ASN A 142 26.14 7.94 -15.09
CA ASN A 142 24.79 7.63 -15.56
C ASN A 142 23.74 8.24 -14.65
N THR A 143 22.56 8.50 -15.20
CA THR A 143 21.36 8.93 -14.49
C THR A 143 20.25 7.91 -14.74
N ARG A 144 19.49 7.58 -13.70
CA ARG A 144 18.23 6.85 -13.77
C ARG A 144 17.14 7.62 -13.07
N GLU A 145 15.99 7.68 -13.71
CA GLU A 145 14.79 8.30 -13.13
C GLU A 145 13.81 7.21 -12.72
N ALA A 146 13.01 7.50 -11.70
CA ALA A 146 11.88 6.67 -11.30
C ALA A 146 10.67 7.58 -11.03
N HIS A 147 9.53 7.22 -11.61
CA HIS A 147 8.30 7.99 -11.51
C HIS A 147 7.15 7.09 -11.03
N PRO A 148 7.20 6.55 -9.80
CA PRO A 148 6.08 5.78 -9.28
C PRO A 148 4.83 6.67 -9.18
N VAL A 149 3.77 6.24 -9.84
CA VAL A 149 2.47 6.92 -9.86
C VAL A 149 1.43 5.96 -9.30
N LEU A 150 0.81 6.33 -8.19
CA LEU A 150 -0.25 5.58 -7.54
C LEU A 150 -1.58 6.30 -7.75
N THR A 151 -2.55 5.62 -8.35
CA THR A 151 -3.88 6.16 -8.60
C THR A 151 -4.95 5.41 -7.80
N CYS A 152 -6.03 6.09 -7.46
CA CYS A 152 -7.19 5.49 -6.82
C CYS A 152 -8.43 5.66 -7.70
N SER A 153 -9.11 4.57 -8.02
CA SER A 153 -10.38 4.63 -8.73
C SER A 153 -11.52 5.12 -7.83
N ALA A 154 -12.64 5.52 -8.42
CA ALA A 154 -13.85 5.89 -7.69
C ALA A 154 -14.38 4.76 -6.78
N SER A 155 -14.11 3.50 -7.12
CA SER A 155 -14.45 2.31 -6.31
C SER A 155 -13.39 1.98 -5.24
N GLY A 156 -12.28 2.72 -5.18
CA GLY A 156 -11.21 2.53 -4.22
C GLY A 156 -10.20 1.45 -4.60
N VAL A 157 -10.04 1.14 -5.89
CA VAL A 157 -8.96 0.25 -6.37
C VAL A 157 -7.73 1.09 -6.62
N LEU A 158 -6.58 0.67 -6.07
CA LEU A 158 -5.28 1.28 -6.32
C LEU A 158 -4.58 0.61 -7.53
N SER A 159 -3.86 1.42 -8.32
CA SER A 159 -3.11 0.98 -9.50
C SER A 159 -1.85 1.81 -9.71
#